data_37395a72b83febcc98db1f493db01915
#
_entry.id   37395a72b83febcc98db1f493db01915
#
_cell.length_a   1.000
_cell.length_b   1.000
_cell.length_c   1.000
_cell.angle_alpha   90.00
_cell.angle_beta   90.00
_cell.angle_gamma   90.00
#
_symmetry.space_group_name_H-M   'P 1'
#
loop_
_entity.id
_entity.type
_entity.pdbx_description
1 polymer ?
#
loop_
_entity_poly.entity_id
_entity_poly.type
_entity_poly.pdbx_seq_one_letter_code
_entity_poly.pdbx_strand_id
1 'polypeptide(L)'
;GLGDVYKRQAVTPKIKVADTKYNAELILDMMKESTRQGAKIVVFPELCLTGYTCQDLFLQERLLQGAKDALMKLVKESASLDAIFFVGLPFEILGKLYNVAAVFSHGEVLGLVPKSYLPNYNEFYEARHFVSGAELATEVVLPDGSCVPADRDLLFVCEQMPKLRIGVELCEDLWTPNPPSISHALAGASVLVNLSASNELTGKDSYRRELVSGQSARLLAAYIYASAGEGESTQDLVFSGHNIIAENGQILAESKRFGHGILYSEIDVERLCAQRRRMTTFVTEDQTHTELSLIHISEPTRLD
;
A
#
# COMPACT_ATOMS: atom_id res chain seq x y z
N GLY A 1 -11.37 11.53 -26.55
CA GLY A 1 -11.22 12.20 -25.26
C GLY A 1 -10.01 11.62 -24.56
N LEU A 2 -9.10 12.45 -24.08
CA LEU A 2 -8.07 12.02 -23.13
C LEU A 2 -8.83 11.69 -21.84
N GLY A 3 -8.84 10.40 -21.45
CA GLY A 3 -9.42 9.95 -20.21
C GLY A 3 -8.73 10.61 -19.01
N ASP A 4 -9.38 10.59 -17.85
CA ASP A 4 -8.83 11.15 -16.62
C ASP A 4 -7.59 10.38 -16.21
N VAL A 5 -6.43 10.98 -16.42
CA VAL A 5 -5.11 10.39 -16.16
C VAL A 5 -4.62 10.87 -14.81
N TYR A 6 -4.35 9.94 -13.90
CA TYR A 6 -3.92 10.25 -12.53
C TYR A 6 -2.47 9.92 -12.31
N LYS A 7 -1.73 10.83 -11.67
CA LYS A 7 -0.36 10.55 -11.22
C LYS A 7 -0.37 9.67 -9.98
N ARG A 8 0.45 8.62 -10.02
CA ARG A 8 0.63 7.61 -8.97
C ARG A 8 2.09 7.52 -8.60
N GLN A 9 2.32 7.16 -7.34
CA GLN A 9 3.69 7.03 -6.86
C GLN A 9 3.85 5.79 -5.99
N ALA A 10 4.96 5.10 -6.22
CA ALA A 10 5.55 4.13 -5.32
C ALA A 10 6.81 4.75 -4.72
N VAL A 11 6.92 4.76 -3.40
CA VAL A 11 7.97 5.48 -2.70
C VAL A 11 8.81 4.53 -1.87
N THR A 12 10.13 4.68 -1.92
CA THR A 12 11.05 3.99 -1.01
C THR A 12 11.80 5.03 -0.19
N PRO A 13 11.41 5.24 1.09
CA PRO A 13 12.16 6.10 2.00
C PRO A 13 13.44 5.39 2.47
N LYS A 14 14.52 6.15 2.67
CA LYS A 14 15.72 5.68 3.34
C LYS A 14 15.50 5.70 4.85
N ILE A 15 14.90 4.63 5.38
CA ILE A 15 14.48 4.56 6.77
C ILE A 15 15.66 4.33 7.74
N LYS A 16 15.37 4.47 9.03
CA LYS A 16 16.20 3.97 10.13
C LYS A 16 15.39 2.98 10.95
N VAL A 17 15.94 1.78 11.13
CA VAL A 17 15.29 0.73 11.91
C VAL A 17 14.96 1.21 13.32
N ALA A 18 13.70 1.04 13.73
CA ALA A 18 13.13 1.42 15.02
C ALA A 18 13.12 2.93 15.34
N ASP A 19 13.53 3.79 14.44
CA ASP A 19 13.48 5.25 14.62
C ASP A 19 12.19 5.83 14.00
N THR A 20 11.09 5.67 14.71
CA THR A 20 9.76 6.06 14.21
C THR A 20 9.64 7.58 13.96
N LYS A 21 10.36 8.40 14.73
CA LYS A 21 10.35 9.86 14.54
C LYS A 21 11.05 10.27 13.26
N TYR A 22 12.27 9.76 13.06
CA TYR A 22 13.02 9.99 11.82
C TYR A 22 12.25 9.52 10.59
N ASN A 23 11.70 8.31 10.65
CA ASN A 23 10.95 7.73 9.55
C ASN A 23 9.69 8.55 9.23
N ALA A 24 8.95 9.02 10.24
CA ALA A 24 7.79 9.87 10.04
C ALA A 24 8.15 11.22 9.39
N GLU A 25 9.24 11.86 9.80
CA GLU A 25 9.69 13.13 9.20
C GLU A 25 10.07 12.95 7.73
N LEU A 26 10.84 11.92 7.42
CA LEU A 26 11.24 11.59 6.06
C LEU A 26 10.01 11.26 5.18
N ILE A 27 9.09 10.43 5.68
CA ILE A 27 7.86 10.07 4.96
C ILE A 27 7.01 11.32 4.72
N LEU A 28 6.88 12.21 5.71
CA LEU A 28 6.14 13.46 5.57
C LEU A 28 6.72 14.35 4.45
N ASP A 29 8.04 14.49 4.40
CA ASP A 29 8.70 15.25 3.33
C ASP A 29 8.40 14.64 1.95
N MET A 30 8.41 13.31 1.85
CA MET A 30 8.09 12.60 0.62
C MET A 30 6.59 12.70 0.26
N MET A 31 5.68 12.72 1.24
CA MET A 31 4.25 13.00 1.03
C MET A 31 4.04 14.38 0.43
N LYS A 32 4.68 15.41 1.00
CA LYS A 32 4.61 16.80 0.53
C LYS A 32 5.17 16.93 -0.90
N GLU A 33 6.33 16.34 -1.15
CA GLU A 33 6.93 16.35 -2.48
C GLU A 33 6.04 15.63 -3.51
N SER A 34 5.51 14.46 -3.15
CA SER A 34 4.61 13.69 -3.99
C SER A 34 3.37 14.49 -4.39
N THR A 35 2.74 15.14 -3.43
CA THR A 35 1.54 15.96 -3.66
C THR A 35 1.87 17.19 -4.50
N ARG A 36 3.02 17.83 -4.25
CA ARG A 36 3.52 18.96 -5.07
C ARG A 36 3.73 18.57 -6.54
N GLN A 37 4.11 17.32 -6.80
CA GLN A 37 4.23 16.75 -8.15
C GLN A 37 2.88 16.33 -8.75
N GLY A 38 1.79 16.54 -8.02
CA GLY A 38 0.43 16.23 -8.46
C GLY A 38 0.02 14.77 -8.28
N ALA A 39 0.70 14.00 -7.44
CA ALA A 39 0.28 12.65 -7.13
C ALA A 39 -1.02 12.64 -6.32
N LYS A 40 -1.92 11.72 -6.66
CA LYS A 40 -3.19 11.49 -5.98
C LYS A 40 -3.23 10.19 -5.18
N ILE A 41 -2.38 9.24 -5.51
CA ILE A 41 -2.19 7.99 -4.76
C ILE A 41 -0.69 7.84 -4.47
N VAL A 42 -0.34 7.71 -3.21
CA VAL A 42 1.06 7.61 -2.76
C VAL A 42 1.22 6.40 -1.85
N VAL A 43 2.02 5.44 -2.29
CA VAL A 43 2.20 4.15 -1.61
C VAL A 43 3.61 4.05 -1.06
N PHE A 44 3.71 3.84 0.25
CA PHE A 44 4.95 3.59 0.99
C PHE A 44 5.09 2.08 1.28
N PRO A 45 6.30 1.61 1.64
CA PRO A 45 6.52 0.19 1.90
C PRO A 45 5.84 -0.34 3.16
N GLU A 46 5.78 -1.67 3.22
CA GLU A 46 5.42 -2.45 4.41
C GLU A 46 6.29 -2.05 5.60
N LEU A 47 5.66 -1.85 6.77
CA LEU A 47 6.32 -1.50 8.05
C LEU A 47 7.29 -0.30 7.98
N CYS A 48 7.11 0.62 7.04
CA CYS A 48 8.04 1.72 6.80
C CYS A 48 8.15 2.73 7.95
N LEU A 49 7.17 2.79 8.86
CA LEU A 49 7.26 3.65 10.05
C LEU A 49 8.26 3.13 11.08
N THR A 50 8.46 1.84 11.15
CA THR A 50 9.40 1.20 12.08
C THR A 50 10.64 0.65 11.41
N GLY A 51 10.54 0.29 10.14
CA GLY A 51 11.39 -0.67 9.46
C GLY A 51 10.83 -2.08 9.58
N TYR A 52 11.07 -2.90 8.57
CA TYR A 52 10.67 -4.31 8.56
C TYR A 52 11.55 -5.16 9.48
N THR A 53 12.83 -4.80 9.62
CA THR A 53 13.87 -5.61 10.29
C THR A 53 14.03 -5.28 11.77
N CYS A 54 12.97 -4.87 12.46
CA CYS A 54 13.00 -4.57 13.91
C CYS A 54 13.15 -5.79 14.81
N GLN A 55 12.92 -7.01 14.30
CA GLN A 55 13.00 -8.25 15.08
C GLN A 55 12.17 -8.19 16.38
N ASP A 56 12.67 -8.66 17.49
CA ASP A 56 11.98 -8.68 18.79
C ASP A 56 11.66 -7.28 19.36
N LEU A 57 12.14 -6.21 18.74
CA LEU A 57 11.71 -4.85 19.10
C LEU A 57 10.22 -4.64 18.82
N PHE A 58 9.61 -5.40 17.90
CA PHE A 58 8.16 -5.39 17.69
C PHE A 58 7.35 -5.78 18.94
N LEU A 59 7.95 -6.47 19.90
CA LEU A 59 7.32 -6.83 21.17
C LEU A 59 7.40 -5.73 22.23
N GLN A 60 8.06 -4.61 21.93
CA GLN A 60 8.24 -3.52 22.87
C GLN A 60 7.19 -2.41 22.69
N GLU A 61 6.46 -2.14 23.74
CA GLU A 61 5.42 -1.10 23.78
C GLU A 61 5.90 0.26 23.27
N ARG A 62 7.16 0.62 23.60
CA ARG A 62 7.75 1.89 23.15
C ARG A 62 7.81 2.01 21.62
N LEU A 63 8.12 0.91 20.91
CA LEU A 63 8.13 0.92 19.45
C LEU A 63 6.73 1.03 18.88
N LEU A 64 5.77 0.28 19.45
CA LEU A 64 4.39 0.28 19.00
C LEU A 64 3.72 1.64 19.23
N GLN A 65 3.95 2.24 20.40
CA GLN A 65 3.45 3.60 20.69
C GLN A 65 4.09 4.62 19.75
N GLY A 66 5.40 4.52 19.52
CA GLY A 66 6.12 5.39 18.58
C GLY A 66 5.59 5.29 17.16
N ALA A 67 5.20 4.09 16.71
CA ALA A 67 4.58 3.89 15.40
C ALA A 67 3.18 4.53 15.31
N LYS A 68 2.36 4.40 16.35
CA LYS A 68 1.04 5.07 16.45
C LYS A 68 1.18 6.59 16.43
N ASP A 69 2.09 7.14 17.23
CA ASP A 69 2.35 8.58 17.27
C ASP A 69 2.83 9.12 15.92
N ALA A 70 3.71 8.36 15.24
CA ALA A 70 4.19 8.67 13.90
C ALA A 70 3.03 8.68 12.88
N LEU A 71 2.15 7.69 12.92
CA LEU A 71 0.96 7.66 12.06
C LEU A 71 0.09 8.89 12.28
N MET A 72 -0.25 9.22 13.53
CA MET A 72 -1.12 10.36 13.85
C MET A 72 -0.51 11.69 13.43
N LYS A 73 0.83 11.84 13.50
CA LYS A 73 1.54 12.98 12.93
C LYS A 73 1.33 13.09 11.42
N LEU A 74 1.53 12.00 10.67
CA LEU A 74 1.34 11.99 9.22
C LEU A 74 -0.11 12.29 8.84
N VAL A 75 -1.06 11.69 9.54
CA VAL A 75 -2.50 11.92 9.33
C VAL A 75 -2.83 13.40 9.50
N LYS A 76 -2.44 14.01 10.60
CA LYS A 76 -2.66 15.44 10.86
C LYS A 76 -2.09 16.33 9.76
N GLU A 77 -0.86 16.06 9.34
CA GLU A 77 -0.17 16.84 8.30
C GLU A 77 -0.80 16.62 6.90
N SER A 78 -1.48 15.49 6.68
CA SER A 78 -2.17 15.22 5.42
C SER A 78 -3.41 16.08 5.19
N ALA A 79 -3.88 16.82 6.20
CA ALA A 79 -5.09 17.66 6.11
C ALA A 79 -5.04 18.68 4.96
N SER A 80 -3.84 19.14 4.61
CA SER A 80 -3.63 20.10 3.51
C SER A 80 -3.12 19.45 2.21
N LEU A 81 -3.01 18.13 2.17
CA LEU A 81 -2.46 17.39 1.04
C LEU A 81 -3.58 16.67 0.27
N ASP A 82 -3.73 16.99 -1.00
CA ASP A 82 -4.79 16.46 -1.86
C ASP A 82 -4.36 15.12 -2.49
N ALA A 83 -4.22 14.09 -1.64
CA ALA A 83 -3.89 12.73 -2.03
C ALA A 83 -4.36 11.72 -0.98
N ILE A 84 -4.43 10.46 -1.38
CA ILE A 84 -4.58 9.31 -0.48
C ILE A 84 -3.20 8.67 -0.26
N PHE A 85 -2.91 8.35 1.00
CA PHE A 85 -1.63 7.78 1.45
C PHE A 85 -1.82 6.39 2.02
N PHE A 86 -0.86 5.51 1.72
CA PHE A 86 -0.79 4.13 2.21
C PHE A 86 0.55 3.95 2.90
N VAL A 87 0.53 3.69 4.21
CA VAL A 87 1.73 3.64 5.05
C VAL A 87 1.72 2.39 5.91
N GLY A 88 2.83 1.64 5.91
CA GLY A 88 2.95 0.38 6.67
C GLY A 88 3.42 0.61 8.11
N LEU A 89 2.78 -0.07 9.07
CA LEU A 89 3.18 -0.07 10.49
C LEU A 89 2.69 -1.33 11.22
N PRO A 90 3.32 -1.68 12.36
CA PRO A 90 2.76 -2.65 13.29
C PRO A 90 1.62 -2.00 14.08
N PHE A 91 0.51 -2.71 14.25
CA PHE A 91 -0.64 -2.19 14.99
C PHE A 91 -1.26 -3.29 15.87
N GLU A 92 -1.43 -3.00 17.16
CA GLU A 92 -2.09 -3.91 18.09
C GLU A 92 -3.60 -3.76 17.99
N ILE A 93 -4.29 -4.87 17.76
CA ILE A 93 -5.74 -4.98 17.69
C ILE A 93 -6.18 -6.18 18.52
N LEU A 94 -7.09 -5.99 19.48
CA LEU A 94 -7.61 -7.04 20.35
C LEU A 94 -6.50 -7.87 21.04
N GLY A 95 -5.41 -7.20 21.46
CA GLY A 95 -4.29 -7.84 22.14
C GLY A 95 -3.39 -8.70 21.27
N LYS A 96 -3.48 -8.56 19.95
CA LYS A 96 -2.61 -9.22 18.96
C LYS A 96 -1.96 -8.19 18.05
N LEU A 97 -0.75 -8.47 17.62
CA LEU A 97 0.00 -7.59 16.74
C LEU A 97 -0.23 -7.95 15.29
N TYR A 98 -0.62 -6.97 14.49
CA TYR A 98 -0.83 -7.09 13.05
C TYR A 98 0.14 -6.21 12.28
N ASN A 99 0.56 -6.70 11.14
CA ASN A 99 1.25 -5.93 10.11
C ASN A 99 0.18 -5.29 9.22
N VAL A 100 0.05 -3.97 9.26
CA VAL A 100 -1.06 -3.28 8.60
C VAL A 100 -0.59 -2.20 7.64
N ALA A 101 -1.42 -1.92 6.65
CA ALA A 101 -1.41 -0.69 5.89
C ALA A 101 -2.46 0.26 6.48
N ALA A 102 -2.02 1.41 6.97
CA ALA A 102 -2.91 2.51 7.31
C ALA A 102 -3.20 3.33 6.05
N VAL A 103 -4.48 3.55 5.80
CA VAL A 103 -4.95 4.35 4.67
C VAL A 103 -5.56 5.63 5.19
N PHE A 104 -5.05 6.76 4.73
CA PHE A 104 -5.50 8.06 5.23
C PHE A 104 -5.46 9.14 4.14
N SER A 105 -6.27 10.17 4.32
CA SER A 105 -6.38 11.32 3.42
C SER A 105 -6.99 12.50 4.17
N HIS A 106 -6.58 13.71 3.83
CA HIS A 106 -7.19 14.96 4.34
C HIS A 106 -7.35 15.03 5.87
N GLY A 107 -6.39 14.51 6.62
CA GLY A 107 -6.39 14.55 8.08
C GLY A 107 -7.16 13.43 8.77
N GLU A 108 -7.67 12.45 8.04
CA GLU A 108 -8.46 11.35 8.57
C GLU A 108 -7.89 10.00 8.17
N VAL A 109 -7.86 9.05 9.11
CA VAL A 109 -7.63 7.64 8.80
C VAL A 109 -8.93 7.05 8.27
N LEU A 110 -8.84 6.40 7.10
CA LEU A 110 -9.99 5.78 6.44
C LEU A 110 -10.17 4.32 6.85
N GLY A 111 -9.07 3.63 7.12
CA GLY A 111 -9.09 2.23 7.53
C GLY A 111 -7.69 1.65 7.72
N LEU A 112 -7.65 0.48 8.33
CA LEU A 112 -6.45 -0.34 8.50
C LEU A 112 -6.63 -1.66 7.75
N VAL A 113 -5.70 -1.97 6.84
CA VAL A 113 -5.74 -3.23 6.09
C VAL A 113 -4.65 -4.15 6.63
N PRO A 114 -5.01 -5.27 7.30
CA PRO A 114 -4.02 -6.21 7.83
C PRO A 114 -3.51 -7.15 6.74
N LYS A 115 -2.26 -7.57 6.87
CA LYS A 115 -1.65 -8.60 6.04
C LYS A 115 -2.33 -9.95 6.27
N SER A 116 -2.71 -10.63 5.20
CA SER A 116 -3.41 -11.92 5.26
C SER A 116 -2.45 -13.09 5.40
N TYR A 117 -1.36 -13.09 4.63
CA TYR A 117 -0.40 -14.20 4.58
C TYR A 117 0.95 -13.77 5.16
N LEU A 118 1.38 -14.48 6.19
CA LEU A 118 2.64 -14.20 6.88
C LEU A 118 3.72 -15.18 6.41
N PRO A 119 4.79 -14.72 5.75
CA PRO A 119 5.90 -15.61 5.42
C PRO A 119 6.62 -16.02 6.71
N ASN A 120 6.70 -17.33 6.92
CA ASN A 120 7.38 -17.94 8.07
C ASN A 120 8.13 -19.18 7.61
N TYR A 121 8.96 -19.01 6.60
CA TYR A 121 9.79 -20.03 5.96
C TYR A 121 11.10 -19.39 5.49
N ASN A 122 12.12 -20.21 5.30
CA ASN A 122 13.48 -19.79 4.94
C ASN A 122 13.98 -18.66 5.88
N GLU A 123 14.28 -17.48 5.35
CA GLU A 123 14.77 -16.31 6.06
C GLU A 123 13.69 -15.44 6.70
N PHE A 124 12.41 -15.80 6.58
CA PHE A 124 11.29 -15.03 7.11
C PHE A 124 10.77 -15.58 8.43
N TYR A 125 10.46 -14.70 9.39
CA TYR A 125 10.00 -15.02 10.75
C TYR A 125 8.76 -14.24 11.18
N GLU A 126 7.89 -13.83 10.27
CA GLU A 126 6.80 -12.91 10.60
C GLU A 126 5.82 -13.48 11.64
N ALA A 127 5.55 -14.78 11.62
CA ALA A 127 4.68 -15.42 12.62
C ALA A 127 5.24 -15.41 14.05
N ARG A 128 6.53 -15.05 14.24
CA ARG A 128 7.10 -14.81 15.57
C ARG A 128 6.49 -13.57 16.24
N HIS A 129 6.11 -12.56 15.44
CA HIS A 129 5.67 -11.26 15.95
C HIS A 129 4.23 -10.93 15.60
N PHE A 130 3.77 -11.34 14.41
CA PHE A 130 2.49 -10.97 13.86
C PHE A 130 1.53 -12.15 13.75
N VAL A 131 0.23 -11.86 13.76
CA VAL A 131 -0.82 -12.82 13.43
C VAL A 131 -1.46 -12.48 12.08
N SER A 132 -2.02 -13.49 11.42
CA SER A 132 -2.74 -13.30 10.16
C SER A 132 -3.98 -12.41 10.35
N GLY A 133 -4.16 -11.46 9.43
CA GLY A 133 -5.34 -10.62 9.36
C GLY A 133 -6.43 -11.15 8.44
N ALA A 134 -6.30 -12.38 7.90
CA ALA A 134 -7.24 -12.92 6.92
C ALA A 134 -8.70 -12.95 7.38
N GLU A 135 -8.92 -13.18 8.69
CA GLU A 135 -10.25 -13.25 9.32
C GLU A 135 -10.55 -12.04 10.21
N LEU A 136 -9.69 -11.01 10.19
CA LEU A 136 -9.90 -9.82 10.99
C LEU A 136 -10.96 -8.93 10.31
N ALA A 137 -12.05 -8.68 11.01
CA ALA A 137 -13.07 -7.70 10.63
C ALA A 137 -13.59 -7.05 11.91
N THR A 138 -13.14 -5.84 12.21
CA THR A 138 -13.47 -5.12 13.45
C THR A 138 -13.33 -3.62 13.28
N GLU A 139 -13.77 -2.87 14.29
CA GLU A 139 -13.47 -1.45 14.41
C GLU A 139 -12.35 -1.22 15.43
N VAL A 140 -11.53 -0.21 15.19
CA VAL A 140 -10.41 0.18 16.04
C VAL A 140 -10.56 1.63 16.44
N VAL A 141 -10.39 1.92 17.73
CA VAL A 141 -10.33 3.29 18.24
C VAL A 141 -8.89 3.78 18.15
N LEU A 142 -8.69 4.87 17.44
CA LEU A 142 -7.39 5.52 17.27
C LEU A 142 -7.08 6.45 18.46
N PRO A 143 -5.81 6.90 18.61
CA PRO A 143 -5.40 7.78 19.71
C PRO A 143 -6.16 9.11 19.80
N ASP A 144 -6.71 9.60 18.70
CA ASP A 144 -7.55 10.82 18.65
C ASP A 144 -9.03 10.56 18.99
N GLY A 145 -9.39 9.31 19.27
CA GLY A 145 -10.74 8.88 19.58
C GLY A 145 -11.60 8.54 18.36
N SER A 146 -11.11 8.71 17.15
CA SER A 146 -11.81 8.27 15.94
C SER A 146 -11.91 6.74 15.87
N CYS A 147 -13.00 6.24 15.30
CA CYS A 147 -13.23 4.81 15.12
C CYS A 147 -13.14 4.47 13.63
N VAL A 148 -12.28 3.50 13.27
CA VAL A 148 -12.01 3.13 11.90
C VAL A 148 -12.09 1.63 11.71
N PRO A 149 -12.51 1.15 10.52
CA PRO A 149 -12.53 -0.28 10.23
C PRO A 149 -11.10 -0.84 10.09
N ALA A 150 -10.91 -2.05 10.58
CA ALA A 150 -9.74 -2.87 10.37
C ALA A 150 -10.19 -4.19 9.73
N ASP A 151 -9.99 -4.32 8.44
CA ASP A 151 -10.44 -5.45 7.65
C ASP A 151 -9.57 -5.59 6.39
N ARG A 152 -9.37 -6.81 5.95
CA ARG A 152 -8.70 -7.12 4.69
C ARG A 152 -9.52 -6.65 3.47
N ASP A 153 -10.83 -6.77 3.56
CA ASP A 153 -11.75 -6.58 2.45
C ASP A 153 -12.31 -5.14 2.39
N LEU A 154 -11.43 -4.14 2.53
CA LEU A 154 -11.76 -2.74 2.37
C LEU A 154 -11.50 -2.27 0.93
N LEU A 155 -12.46 -1.52 0.36
CA LEU A 155 -12.30 -0.80 -0.89
C LEU A 155 -12.40 0.71 -0.64
N PHE A 156 -11.40 1.44 -1.12
CA PHE A 156 -11.37 2.90 -1.02
C PHE A 156 -11.85 3.49 -2.34
N VAL A 157 -13.01 4.16 -2.29
CA VAL A 157 -13.72 4.66 -3.48
C VAL A 157 -13.66 6.18 -3.53
N CYS A 158 -13.24 6.74 -4.65
CA CYS A 158 -13.27 8.19 -4.87
C CYS A 158 -14.67 8.61 -5.29
N GLU A 159 -15.34 9.50 -4.51
CA GLU A 159 -16.70 9.94 -4.81
C GLU A 159 -16.81 10.71 -6.13
N GLN A 160 -15.82 11.59 -6.39
CA GLN A 160 -15.79 12.35 -7.65
C GLN A 160 -15.49 11.46 -8.86
N MET A 161 -14.90 10.28 -8.61
CA MET A 161 -14.51 9.32 -9.64
C MET A 161 -14.87 7.90 -9.21
N PRO A 162 -16.12 7.49 -9.25
CA PRO A 162 -16.55 6.18 -8.73
C PRO A 162 -15.87 4.96 -9.38
N LYS A 163 -15.22 5.16 -10.52
CA LYS A 163 -14.41 4.14 -11.17
C LYS A 163 -13.02 3.98 -10.55
N LEU A 164 -12.56 4.97 -9.81
CA LEU A 164 -11.32 4.87 -9.02
C LEU A 164 -11.65 4.17 -7.72
N ARG A 165 -11.41 2.88 -7.69
CA ARG A 165 -11.60 1.99 -6.54
C ARG A 165 -10.27 1.32 -6.23
N ILE A 166 -9.80 1.42 -5.01
CA ILE A 166 -8.47 0.97 -4.61
C ILE A 166 -8.59 -0.18 -3.62
N GLY A 167 -8.00 -1.32 -3.97
CA GLY A 167 -7.79 -2.46 -3.07
C GLY A 167 -6.35 -2.50 -2.58
N VAL A 168 -6.13 -3.03 -1.38
CA VAL A 168 -4.83 -3.06 -0.70
C VAL A 168 -4.46 -4.48 -0.32
N GLU A 169 -3.20 -4.86 -0.58
CA GLU A 169 -2.60 -6.08 -0.07
C GLU A 169 -1.15 -5.82 0.36
N LEU A 170 -0.56 -6.70 1.15
CA LEU A 170 0.78 -6.51 1.68
C LEU A 170 1.70 -7.66 1.30
N CYS A 171 2.79 -7.34 0.63
CA CYS A 171 3.95 -8.18 0.35
C CYS A 171 3.60 -9.62 -0.05
N GLU A 172 3.74 -10.57 0.88
CA GLU A 172 3.49 -12.01 0.68
C GLU A 172 2.11 -12.30 0.11
N ASP A 173 1.13 -11.45 0.38
CA ASP A 173 -0.23 -11.62 -0.16
C ASP A 173 -0.23 -11.81 -1.68
N LEU A 174 0.63 -11.07 -2.42
CA LEU A 174 0.76 -11.24 -3.87
C LEU A 174 1.41 -12.56 -4.30
N TRP A 175 2.28 -13.13 -3.45
CA TRP A 175 3.08 -14.32 -3.79
C TRP A 175 2.31 -15.63 -3.59
N THR A 176 1.17 -15.58 -2.94
CA THR A 176 0.31 -16.75 -2.68
C THR A 176 -0.47 -17.17 -3.92
N PRO A 177 -0.95 -18.42 -4.00
CA PRO A 177 -1.76 -18.90 -5.12
C PRO A 177 -3.10 -18.15 -5.30
N ASN A 178 -3.65 -17.60 -4.21
CA ASN A 178 -4.90 -16.83 -4.21
C ASN A 178 -4.72 -15.49 -3.49
N PRO A 179 -4.09 -14.50 -4.14
CA PRO A 179 -3.88 -13.18 -3.55
C PRO A 179 -5.19 -12.42 -3.26
N PRO A 180 -5.27 -11.62 -2.20
CA PRO A 180 -6.43 -10.75 -1.91
C PRO A 180 -6.81 -9.82 -3.07
N SER A 181 -5.84 -9.40 -3.87
CA SER A 181 -6.08 -8.57 -5.06
C SER A 181 -7.06 -9.18 -6.06
N ILE A 182 -7.22 -10.52 -6.10
CA ILE A 182 -8.24 -11.18 -6.93
C ILE A 182 -9.63 -10.77 -6.46
N SER A 183 -9.92 -10.97 -5.18
CA SER A 183 -11.24 -10.60 -4.60
C SER A 183 -11.49 -9.10 -4.69
N HIS A 184 -10.46 -8.27 -4.45
CA HIS A 184 -10.57 -6.82 -4.62
C HIS A 184 -10.96 -6.42 -6.04
N ALA A 185 -10.32 -7.01 -7.05
CA ALA A 185 -10.64 -6.71 -8.45
C ALA A 185 -12.04 -7.19 -8.84
N LEU A 186 -12.47 -8.37 -8.36
CA LEU A 186 -13.83 -8.89 -8.56
C LEU A 186 -14.88 -8.04 -7.82
N ALA A 187 -14.50 -7.41 -6.70
CA ALA A 187 -15.33 -6.42 -6.01
C ALA A 187 -15.32 -5.02 -6.69
N GLY A 188 -14.57 -4.86 -7.77
CA GLY A 188 -14.56 -3.65 -8.58
C GLY A 188 -13.32 -2.77 -8.45
N ALA A 189 -12.29 -3.16 -7.67
CA ALA A 189 -11.05 -2.39 -7.60
C ALA A 189 -10.41 -2.26 -8.98
N SER A 190 -10.17 -1.03 -9.41
CA SER A 190 -9.47 -0.69 -10.65
C SER A 190 -7.98 -0.41 -10.42
N VAL A 191 -7.62 -0.14 -9.18
CA VAL A 191 -6.25 0.07 -8.72
C VAL A 191 -5.96 -0.84 -7.54
N LEU A 192 -4.83 -1.51 -7.59
CA LEU A 192 -4.33 -2.38 -6.53
C LEU A 192 -3.02 -1.79 -6.01
N VAL A 193 -2.88 -1.70 -4.71
CA VAL A 193 -1.64 -1.25 -4.09
C VAL A 193 -1.07 -2.35 -3.21
N ASN A 194 0.24 -2.49 -3.25
CA ASN A 194 0.96 -3.48 -2.46
C ASN A 194 2.11 -2.79 -1.71
N LEU A 195 2.03 -2.83 -0.39
CA LEU A 195 3.09 -2.38 0.50
C LEU A 195 3.98 -3.59 0.79
N SER A 196 5.21 -3.55 0.31
CA SER A 196 6.13 -4.68 0.39
C SER A 196 7.41 -4.38 1.17
N ALA A 197 7.98 -5.45 1.72
CA ALA A 197 9.36 -5.54 2.14
C ALA A 197 9.92 -6.85 1.57
N SER A 198 10.03 -6.89 0.24
CA SER A 198 10.50 -8.06 -0.49
C SER A 198 12.01 -8.10 -0.53
N ASN A 199 12.58 -9.22 -0.05
CA ASN A 199 14.02 -9.42 -0.09
C ASN A 199 14.51 -9.62 -1.52
N GLU A 200 15.81 -9.37 -1.71
CA GLU A 200 16.49 -9.57 -2.99
C GLU A 200 17.27 -10.87 -3.00
N LEU A 201 17.01 -11.70 -3.99
CA LEU A 201 17.74 -12.92 -4.30
C LEU A 201 18.07 -12.92 -5.80
N THR A 202 19.02 -13.74 -6.22
CA THR A 202 19.37 -13.87 -7.63
C THR A 202 18.15 -14.28 -8.47
N GLY A 203 17.79 -13.43 -9.44
CA GLY A 203 16.65 -13.66 -10.33
C GLY A 203 15.27 -13.32 -9.76
N LYS A 204 15.18 -12.89 -8.50
CA LYS A 204 13.88 -12.55 -7.88
C LYS A 204 13.29 -11.25 -8.44
N ASP A 205 14.11 -10.36 -8.91
CA ASP A 205 13.70 -9.13 -9.59
C ASP A 205 12.86 -9.43 -10.85
N SER A 206 13.32 -10.35 -11.69
CA SER A 206 12.58 -10.79 -12.87
C SER A 206 11.26 -11.44 -12.49
N TYR A 207 11.27 -12.35 -11.52
CA TYR A 207 10.05 -13.01 -11.02
C TYR A 207 9.06 -11.97 -10.44
N ARG A 208 9.54 -10.99 -9.68
CA ARG A 208 8.70 -9.90 -9.14
C ARG A 208 8.04 -9.10 -10.26
N ARG A 209 8.79 -8.77 -11.33
CA ARG A 209 8.25 -8.08 -12.50
C ARG A 209 7.14 -8.88 -13.17
N GLU A 210 7.37 -10.17 -13.41
CA GLU A 210 6.40 -11.06 -14.02
C GLU A 210 5.14 -11.20 -13.16
N LEU A 211 5.31 -11.30 -11.84
CA LEU A 211 4.21 -11.45 -10.90
C LEU A 211 3.33 -10.18 -10.87
N VAL A 212 3.93 -9.00 -10.74
CA VAL A 212 3.21 -7.71 -10.73
C VAL A 212 2.53 -7.46 -12.07
N SER A 213 3.25 -7.65 -13.18
CA SER A 213 2.72 -7.48 -14.53
C SER A 213 1.60 -8.48 -14.82
N GLY A 214 1.80 -9.75 -14.49
CA GLY A 214 0.81 -10.80 -14.68
C GLY A 214 -0.47 -10.59 -13.88
N GLN A 215 -0.34 -10.14 -12.63
CA GLN A 215 -1.50 -9.84 -11.77
C GLN A 215 -2.27 -8.62 -12.30
N SER A 216 -1.58 -7.57 -12.71
CA SER A 216 -2.16 -6.41 -13.37
C SER A 216 -2.92 -6.78 -14.65
N ALA A 217 -2.35 -7.65 -15.48
CA ALA A 217 -2.97 -8.13 -16.71
C ALA A 217 -4.22 -8.96 -16.45
N ARG A 218 -4.11 -9.96 -15.57
CA ARG A 218 -5.21 -10.88 -15.22
C ARG A 218 -6.41 -10.14 -14.70
N LEU A 219 -6.15 -9.13 -13.83
CA LEU A 219 -7.22 -8.40 -13.13
C LEU A 219 -7.68 -7.15 -13.89
N LEU A 220 -7.10 -6.84 -15.07
CA LEU A 220 -7.39 -5.62 -15.81
C LEU A 220 -7.37 -4.39 -14.87
N ALA A 221 -6.29 -4.25 -14.12
CA ALA A 221 -6.13 -3.23 -13.09
C ALA A 221 -4.77 -2.55 -13.21
N ALA A 222 -4.67 -1.37 -12.64
CA ALA A 222 -3.38 -0.82 -12.30
C ALA A 222 -2.84 -1.48 -11.03
N TYR A 223 -1.54 -1.73 -10.99
CA TYR A 223 -0.88 -2.30 -9.82
C TYR A 223 0.32 -1.46 -9.41
N ILE A 224 0.31 -0.98 -8.15
CA ILE A 224 1.34 -0.13 -7.58
C ILE A 224 2.05 -0.93 -6.48
N TYR A 225 3.31 -1.27 -6.72
CA TYR A 225 4.13 -2.06 -5.83
C TYR A 225 5.24 -1.19 -5.25
N ALA A 226 5.22 -0.94 -3.94
CA ALA A 226 6.24 -0.17 -3.23
C ALA A 226 7.00 -1.08 -2.26
N SER A 227 8.31 -1.11 -2.33
CA SER A 227 9.13 -2.04 -1.56
C SER A 227 10.18 -1.33 -0.71
N ALA A 228 10.45 -1.91 0.47
CA ALA A 228 11.51 -1.48 1.36
C ALA A 228 12.90 -1.59 0.68
N GLY A 229 13.79 -0.73 1.10
CA GLY A 229 15.13 -0.64 0.52
C GLY A 229 16.17 -0.18 1.53
N GLU A 230 16.87 0.87 1.18
CA GLU A 230 17.99 1.40 1.96
C GLU A 230 17.56 1.78 3.40
N GLY A 231 18.36 1.39 4.37
CA GLY A 231 18.13 1.64 5.80
C GLY A 231 17.68 0.43 6.59
N GLU A 232 17.12 -0.58 5.93
CA GLU A 232 16.83 -1.87 6.58
C GLU A 232 18.11 -2.62 6.96
N SER A 233 18.03 -3.47 8.00
CA SER A 233 19.15 -4.35 8.37
C SER A 233 19.42 -5.38 7.28
N THR A 234 20.68 -5.70 7.07
CA THR A 234 21.14 -6.72 6.11
C THR A 234 21.60 -8.00 6.82
N GLN A 235 21.12 -8.28 8.02
CA GLN A 235 21.52 -9.45 8.79
C GLN A 235 21.14 -10.74 8.06
N ASP A 236 19.83 -10.93 7.80
CA ASP A 236 19.30 -12.14 7.14
C ASP A 236 18.76 -11.84 5.74
N LEU A 237 18.36 -10.62 5.48
CA LEU A 237 17.65 -10.17 4.30
C LEU A 237 18.35 -8.97 3.68
N VAL A 238 18.30 -8.86 2.36
CA VAL A 238 18.74 -7.68 1.62
C VAL A 238 17.54 -7.11 0.89
N PHE A 239 17.32 -5.82 1.00
CA PHE A 239 16.20 -5.11 0.38
C PHE A 239 16.70 -4.13 -0.68
N SER A 240 16.06 -4.12 -1.83
CA SER A 240 16.53 -3.36 -2.99
C SER A 240 15.71 -2.11 -3.31
N GLY A 241 14.56 -1.90 -2.66
CA GLY A 241 13.68 -0.79 -3.00
C GLY A 241 13.11 -0.89 -4.42
N HIS A 242 12.89 -2.11 -4.90
CA HIS A 242 12.40 -2.36 -6.25
C HIS A 242 10.91 -2.05 -6.37
N ASN A 243 10.58 -0.84 -6.78
CA ASN A 243 9.22 -0.36 -7.00
C ASN A 243 8.81 -0.59 -8.45
N ILE A 244 7.53 -0.97 -8.65
CA ILE A 244 6.97 -1.24 -9.97
C ILE A 244 5.57 -0.66 -10.05
N ILE A 245 5.24 0.03 -11.13
CA ILE A 245 3.89 0.46 -11.46
C ILE A 245 3.52 -0.17 -12.80
N ALA A 246 2.44 -0.95 -12.81
CA ALA A 246 1.94 -1.63 -13.99
C ALA A 246 0.47 -1.29 -14.25
N GLU A 247 0.05 -1.36 -15.51
CA GLU A 247 -1.34 -1.20 -15.93
C GLU A 247 -1.66 -2.24 -17.00
N ASN A 248 -2.65 -3.08 -16.75
CA ASN A 248 -3.07 -4.13 -17.67
C ASN A 248 -1.91 -4.92 -18.30
N GLY A 249 -0.98 -5.35 -17.45
CA GLY A 249 0.19 -6.13 -17.85
C GLY A 249 1.38 -5.35 -18.38
N GLN A 250 1.21 -4.07 -18.68
CA GLN A 250 2.33 -3.21 -19.10
C GLN A 250 3.00 -2.58 -17.90
N ILE A 251 4.31 -2.73 -17.75
CA ILE A 251 5.09 -1.98 -16.78
C ILE A 251 5.22 -0.55 -17.29
N LEU A 252 4.65 0.40 -16.54
CA LEU A 252 4.67 1.82 -16.87
C LEU A 252 5.91 2.51 -16.31
N ALA A 253 6.33 2.09 -15.11
CA ALA A 253 7.51 2.61 -14.45
C ALA A 253 8.12 1.56 -13.52
N GLU A 254 9.43 1.61 -13.36
CA GLU A 254 10.21 0.69 -12.54
C GLU A 254 11.42 1.44 -11.95
N SER A 255 11.65 1.28 -10.64
CA SER A 255 12.81 1.89 -10.01
C SER A 255 14.09 1.07 -10.24
N LYS A 256 15.21 1.73 -10.14
CA LYS A 256 16.51 1.03 -10.04
C LYS A 256 16.57 0.32 -8.68
N ARG A 257 17.12 -0.88 -8.67
CA ARG A 257 17.39 -1.62 -7.44
C ARG A 257 18.52 -0.96 -6.64
N PHE A 258 18.48 -1.16 -5.33
CA PHE A 258 19.46 -0.63 -4.35
C PHE A 258 19.49 0.90 -4.31
N GLY A 259 18.32 1.50 -4.48
CA GLY A 259 18.10 2.93 -4.37
C GLY A 259 16.96 3.27 -3.45
N HIS A 260 16.70 4.55 -3.33
CA HIS A 260 15.56 5.13 -2.62
C HIS A 260 14.98 6.27 -3.45
N GLY A 261 13.80 6.76 -3.08
CA GLY A 261 13.16 7.89 -3.74
C GLY A 261 11.75 7.59 -4.22
N ILE A 262 11.29 8.37 -5.17
CA ILE A 262 9.90 8.39 -5.63
C ILE A 262 9.84 7.95 -7.09
N LEU A 263 9.04 6.94 -7.37
CA LEU A 263 8.73 6.46 -8.71
C LEU A 263 7.37 6.99 -9.13
N TYR A 264 7.30 7.62 -10.29
CA TYR A 264 6.08 8.25 -10.83
C TYR A 264 5.53 7.50 -12.03
N SER A 265 4.22 7.45 -12.15
CA SER A 265 3.53 7.07 -13.38
C SER A 265 2.13 7.66 -13.45
N GLU A 266 1.54 7.58 -14.63
CA GLU A 266 0.15 7.95 -14.90
C GLU A 266 -0.65 6.69 -15.23
N ILE A 267 -1.89 6.61 -14.74
CA ILE A 267 -2.80 5.48 -14.92
C ILE A 267 -4.10 5.97 -15.53
N ASP A 268 -4.62 5.23 -16.50
CA ASP A 268 -5.89 5.49 -17.17
C ASP A 268 -6.99 4.53 -16.68
N VAL A 269 -7.69 4.95 -15.61
CA VAL A 269 -8.77 4.16 -15.00
C VAL A 269 -9.95 3.98 -15.97
N GLU A 270 -10.25 4.99 -16.78
CA GLU A 270 -11.32 4.92 -17.76
C GLU A 270 -11.05 3.82 -18.81
N ARG A 271 -9.81 3.74 -19.28
CA ARG A 271 -9.36 2.70 -20.22
C ARG A 271 -9.49 1.31 -19.60
N LEU A 272 -9.06 1.14 -18.34
CA LEU A 272 -9.18 -0.14 -17.62
C LEU A 272 -10.63 -0.58 -17.50
N CYS A 273 -11.53 0.31 -17.09
CA CYS A 273 -12.95 0.02 -16.99
C CYS A 273 -13.59 -0.28 -18.36
N ALA A 274 -13.15 0.40 -19.43
CA ALA A 274 -13.60 0.11 -20.78
C ALA A 274 -13.15 -1.27 -21.26
N GLN A 275 -11.95 -1.69 -20.92
CA GLN A 275 -11.44 -3.04 -21.23
C GLN A 275 -12.22 -4.11 -20.48
N ARG A 276 -12.50 -3.93 -19.17
CA ARG A 276 -13.34 -4.85 -18.38
C ARG A 276 -14.72 -5.03 -19.00
N ARG A 277 -15.36 -3.96 -19.46
CA ARG A 277 -16.68 -4.05 -20.15
C ARG A 277 -16.65 -4.88 -21.43
N ARG A 278 -15.52 -4.93 -22.12
CA ARG A 278 -15.35 -5.72 -23.35
C ARG A 278 -15.04 -7.19 -23.08
N MET A 279 -14.44 -7.48 -21.93
CA MET A 279 -14.07 -8.84 -21.56
C MET A 279 -15.24 -9.54 -20.88
N THR A 280 -16.00 -10.31 -21.63
CA THR A 280 -17.21 -10.98 -21.15
C THR A 280 -16.98 -12.01 -20.04
N THR A 281 -15.74 -12.48 -19.89
CA THR A 281 -15.32 -13.41 -18.83
C THR A 281 -14.88 -12.72 -17.56
N PHE A 282 -14.76 -11.38 -17.54
CA PHE A 282 -14.50 -10.61 -16.34
C PHE A 282 -15.83 -10.23 -15.69
N VAL A 283 -16.24 -11.00 -14.70
CA VAL A 283 -17.49 -10.78 -13.96
C VAL A 283 -17.16 -10.21 -12.60
N THR A 284 -17.67 -9.02 -12.29
CA THR A 284 -17.58 -8.44 -10.95
C THR A 284 -18.58 -9.16 -10.05
N GLU A 285 -18.04 -9.82 -9.04
CA GLU A 285 -18.80 -10.44 -7.97
C GLU A 285 -18.35 -9.81 -6.67
N ASP A 286 -19.14 -8.94 -6.11
CA ASP A 286 -18.87 -8.48 -4.74
C ASP A 286 -19.99 -8.84 -3.82
N GLN A 287 -19.63 -9.42 -2.70
CA GLN A 287 -20.57 -9.75 -1.65
C GLN A 287 -20.00 -9.54 -0.25
N THR A 288 -18.71 -9.22 -0.10
CA THR A 288 -18.01 -9.21 1.19
C THR A 288 -17.25 -7.92 1.49
N HIS A 289 -17.00 -7.09 0.46
CA HIS A 289 -16.19 -5.89 0.62
C HIS A 289 -16.96 -4.73 1.24
N THR A 290 -16.30 -4.03 2.17
CA THR A 290 -16.79 -2.77 2.72
C THR A 290 -16.23 -1.61 1.90
N GLU A 291 -17.11 -0.85 1.26
CA GLU A 291 -16.74 0.37 0.54
C GLU A 291 -16.60 1.55 1.50
N LEU A 292 -15.44 2.18 1.45
CA LEU A 292 -15.15 3.41 2.18
C LEU A 292 -15.02 4.57 1.19
N SER A 293 -15.84 5.57 1.38
CA SER A 293 -15.86 6.73 0.51
C SER A 293 -14.68 7.67 0.79
N LEU A 294 -13.95 8.02 -0.27
CA LEU A 294 -12.88 8.99 -0.24
C LEU A 294 -13.46 10.36 -0.63
N ILE A 295 -13.75 11.18 0.37
CA ILE A 295 -14.20 12.54 0.16
C ILE A 295 -12.99 13.39 -0.25
N HIS A 296 -13.05 14.02 -1.44
CA HIS A 296 -12.16 15.11 -1.90
C HIS A 296 -10.73 14.75 -2.35
N ILE A 297 -10.58 13.82 -3.30
CA ILE A 297 -9.43 13.91 -4.19
C ILE A 297 -9.88 14.75 -5.40
N SER A 298 -9.33 15.95 -5.56
CA SER A 298 -9.69 16.81 -6.69
C SER A 298 -9.30 16.15 -8.02
N GLU A 299 -10.14 16.34 -9.04
CA GLU A 299 -9.80 15.95 -10.41
C GLU A 299 -8.47 16.58 -10.83
N PRO A 300 -7.66 15.91 -11.67
CA PRO A 300 -6.46 16.52 -12.21
C PRO A 300 -6.86 17.77 -12.99
N THR A 301 -6.28 18.90 -12.62
CA THR A 301 -6.41 20.12 -13.42
C THR A 301 -5.89 19.81 -14.82
N ARG A 302 -6.75 19.91 -15.83
CA ARG A 302 -6.32 19.92 -17.22
C ARG A 302 -5.31 21.06 -17.37
N LEU A 303 -4.08 20.71 -17.71
CA LEU A 303 -3.18 21.71 -18.29
C LEU A 303 -3.70 21.91 -19.72
N ASP A 304 -4.29 23.07 -19.94
CA ASP A 304 -4.64 23.56 -21.28
C ASP A 304 -3.36 23.72 -22.13
#